data_85a4254fa2b5dd9ef961f1382989bb14
#
_entry.id   85a4254fa2b5dd9ef961f1382989bb14
#
_cell.length_a   1.000
_cell.length_b   1.000
_cell.length_c   1.000
_cell.angle_alpha   90.00
_cell.angle_beta   90.00
_cell.angle_gamma   90.00
#
_symmetry.space_group_name_H-M   'P 1'
#
loop_
_entity.id
_entity.type
_entity.pdbx_description
1 polymer ?
#
loop_
_entity_poly.entity_id
_entity_poly.type
_entity_poly.pdbx_seq_one_letter_code
_entity_poly.pdbx_strand_id
1 'polypeptide(L)'
;MKDFLDRDPINPRNVLIGGLVVLLAGLIIILILFSGGSGVDADTPVYDDGILKTTISYTGDEPEKVWVQYNIFHQDGMFSSTQIGNTFSFVETLTKGNTLSECPVELESGEYKIFIYISTYTENPKRLAGYIKTIQIA
;
A
#
# COMPACT_ATOMS: atom_id res chain seq x y z
N MET A 1 -11.61 -35.24 -8.34
CA MET A 1 -11.56 -34.69 -8.40
C MET A 1 -11.33 -34.30 -8.39
N LYS A 2 -11.00 -34.41 -8.24
CA LYS A 2 -10.71 -33.85 -8.28
C LYS A 2 -10.35 -33.23 -8.14
N ASP A 3 -10.10 -33.20 -8.00
CA ASP A 3 -9.77 -32.27 -7.86
C ASP A 3 -9.63 -31.67 -7.50
N PHE A 4 -9.44 -31.69 -7.38
CA PHE A 4 -9.40 -30.78 -7.15
C PHE A 4 -9.24 -30.55 -7.21
N LEU A 5 -9.15 -30.90 -7.32
CA LEU A 5 -9.09 -30.42 -7.48
C LEU A 5 -9.09 -30.33 -7.93
N ASP A 6 -9.12 -30.65 -8.27
CA ASP A 6 -9.19 -30.35 -8.72
C ASP A 6 -9.51 -29.93 -9.07
N ARG A 7 -9.73 -29.68 -9.33
CA ARG A 7 -10.18 -29.12 -9.43
C ARG A 7 -10.51 -28.54 -9.78
N ASP A 8 -10.79 -28.07 -9.84
CA ASP A 8 -11.28 -27.40 -9.60
C ASP A 8 -11.50 -26.60 -9.31
N PRO A 9 -11.85 -26.04 -9.93
CA PRO A 9 -11.93 -25.00 -9.82
C PRO A 9 -12.42 -23.93 -9.26
N ILE A 10 -13.44 -23.21 -9.79
CA ILE A 10 -13.70 -22.40 -8.88
C ILE A 10 -14.63 -22.79 -8.16
N ASN A 11 -14.64 -22.46 -7.31
CA ASN A 11 -15.38 -23.09 -6.36
C ASN A 11 -15.22 -22.28 -5.12
N PRO A 12 -15.96 -22.51 -4.06
CA PRO A 12 -15.80 -21.77 -2.80
C PRO A 12 -14.38 -21.74 -2.33
N ARG A 13 -13.63 -22.76 -2.69
CA ARG A 13 -12.23 -22.83 -2.33
C ARG A 13 -11.43 -21.69 -2.96
N ASN A 14 -11.73 -21.33 -4.20
CA ASN A 14 -11.03 -20.24 -4.86
C ASN A 14 -11.39 -18.89 -4.25
N VAL A 15 -12.60 -18.74 -3.76
CA VAL A 15 -13.00 -17.54 -3.05
C VAL A 15 -12.24 -17.44 -1.73
N LEU A 16 -12.12 -18.55 -1.01
CA LEU A 16 -11.34 -18.58 0.23
C LEU A 16 -9.87 -18.32 -0.04
N ILE A 17 -9.36 -18.85 -1.14
CA ILE A 17 -7.97 -18.61 -1.52
C ILE A 17 -7.74 -17.13 -1.80
N GLY A 18 -8.69 -16.46 -2.43
CA GLY A 18 -8.58 -15.02 -2.66
C GLY A 18 -8.43 -14.24 -1.37
N GLY A 19 -9.30 -14.54 -0.37
CA GLY A 19 -9.20 -13.91 0.94
C GLY A 19 -7.89 -14.23 1.64
N LEU A 20 -7.47 -15.49 1.55
CA LEU A 20 -6.24 -15.92 2.16
C LEU A 20 -5.03 -15.24 1.52
N VAL A 21 -5.05 -15.07 0.21
CA VAL A 21 -3.96 -14.37 -0.49
C VAL A 21 -3.81 -12.93 0.00
N VAL A 22 -4.92 -12.25 0.24
CA VAL A 22 -4.88 -10.90 0.78
C VAL A 22 -4.25 -10.89 2.16
N LEU A 23 -4.63 -11.84 3.02
CA LEU A 23 -4.04 -11.94 4.35
C LEU A 23 -2.55 -12.28 4.30
N LEU A 24 -2.16 -13.19 3.40
CA LEU A 24 -0.76 -13.54 3.24
C LEU A 24 0.05 -12.39 2.72
N ALA A 25 -0.50 -11.60 1.81
CA ALA A 25 0.18 -10.41 1.31
C ALA A 25 0.41 -9.42 2.44
N GLY A 26 -0.57 -9.24 3.33
CA GLY A 26 -0.40 -8.40 4.50
C GLY A 26 0.71 -8.90 5.42
N LEU A 27 0.75 -10.22 5.65
CA LEU A 27 1.80 -10.82 6.47
C LEU A 27 3.16 -10.65 5.83
N ILE A 28 3.26 -10.83 4.51
CA ILE A 28 4.52 -10.65 3.80
C ILE A 28 5.02 -9.23 3.94
N ILE A 29 4.12 -8.25 3.84
CA ILE A 29 4.48 -6.85 4.02
C ILE A 29 5.04 -6.63 5.43
N ILE A 30 4.39 -7.20 6.43
CA ILE A 30 4.86 -7.09 7.81
C ILE A 30 6.24 -7.74 7.96
N LEU A 31 6.42 -8.91 7.36
CA LEU A 31 7.72 -9.60 7.42
C LEU A 31 8.81 -8.79 6.75
N ILE A 32 8.50 -8.16 5.62
CA ILE A 32 9.46 -7.28 4.94
C ILE A 32 9.85 -6.13 5.85
N LEU A 33 8.89 -5.54 6.56
CA LEU A 33 9.18 -4.45 7.48
C LEU A 33 10.10 -4.90 8.60
N PHE A 34 9.89 -6.11 9.14
CA PHE A 34 10.71 -6.62 10.23
C PHE A 34 12.07 -7.10 9.76
N SER A 35 12.17 -7.63 8.55
CA SER A 35 13.41 -8.20 8.05
C SER A 35 14.22 -7.24 7.21
N GLY A 36 13.59 -6.19 6.69
CA GLY A 36 14.17 -5.40 5.64
C GLY A 36 15.21 -4.40 6.05
N GLY A 37 14.99 -3.68 7.10
CA GLY A 37 15.95 -2.67 7.47
C GLY A 37 16.31 -1.72 6.34
N SER A 38 15.34 -1.39 5.47
CA SER A 38 15.60 -0.50 4.34
C SER A 38 15.88 0.94 4.77
N GLY A 39 15.58 1.26 6.01
CA GLY A 39 15.73 2.62 6.51
C GLY A 39 14.60 3.54 6.06
N VAL A 40 13.55 2.99 5.49
CA VAL A 40 12.39 3.75 5.02
C VAL A 40 11.18 3.40 5.86
N ASP A 41 10.46 4.41 6.33
CA ASP A 41 9.23 4.22 7.11
C ASP A 41 8.22 5.28 6.70
N ALA A 42 6.94 4.96 6.80
CA ALA A 42 5.88 5.90 6.44
C ALA A 42 4.86 5.98 7.56
N ASP A 43 4.48 7.19 7.90
CA ASP A 43 3.43 7.43 8.88
C ASP A 43 2.06 7.22 8.26
N THR A 44 1.02 7.18 9.09
CA THR A 44 -0.34 7.13 8.59
C THR A 44 -0.64 8.42 7.84
N PRO A 45 -1.17 8.34 6.61
CA PRO A 45 -1.48 9.53 5.83
C PRO A 45 -2.53 10.41 6.49
N VAL A 46 -2.45 11.71 6.20
CA VAL A 46 -3.44 12.69 6.62
C VAL A 46 -4.07 13.25 5.36
N TYR A 47 -5.40 13.31 5.34
CA TYR A 47 -6.12 13.89 4.21
C TYR A 47 -6.51 15.31 4.55
N ASP A 48 -6.08 16.25 3.71
CA ASP A 48 -6.35 17.66 3.94
C ASP A 48 -6.51 18.40 2.61
N ASP A 49 -7.67 19.03 2.44
CA ASP A 49 -7.94 19.89 1.30
C ASP A 49 -7.66 19.23 -0.05
N GLY A 50 -8.17 18.02 -0.23
CA GLY A 50 -8.04 17.31 -1.50
C GLY A 50 -6.69 16.66 -1.72
N ILE A 51 -5.85 16.61 -0.70
CA ILE A 51 -4.51 16.02 -0.83
C ILE A 51 -4.28 15.02 0.30
N LEU A 52 -3.90 13.81 -0.08
CA LEU A 52 -3.50 12.78 0.86
C LEU A 52 -1.99 12.95 1.09
N LYS A 53 -1.62 13.27 2.32
CA LYS A 53 -0.23 13.60 2.67
C LYS A 53 0.38 12.52 3.52
N THR A 54 1.53 12.01 3.12
CA THR A 54 2.23 10.97 3.85
C THR A 54 3.65 11.43 4.16
N THR A 55 4.02 11.35 5.44
CA THR A 55 5.38 11.65 5.85
C THR A 55 6.20 10.38 5.79
N ILE A 56 7.28 10.41 5.03
CA ILE A 56 8.19 9.27 4.86
C ILE A 56 9.49 9.59 5.55
N SER A 57 9.91 8.72 6.47
CA SER A 57 11.16 8.84 7.19
C SER A 57 12.23 8.02 6.50
N TYR A 58 13.42 8.56 6.40
CA TYR A 58 14.53 7.88 5.73
C TYR A 58 15.80 8.07 6.58
N THR A 59 16.54 6.99 6.80
CA THR A 59 17.73 7.03 7.63
C THR A 59 19.04 6.98 6.83
N GLY A 60 18.96 6.81 5.51
CA GLY A 60 20.15 6.73 4.68
C GLY A 60 20.89 8.05 4.59
N ASP A 61 22.20 7.98 4.42
CA ASP A 61 23.03 9.19 4.32
C ASP A 61 23.02 9.79 2.92
N GLU A 62 22.74 8.96 1.90
CA GLU A 62 22.70 9.39 0.51
C GLU A 62 21.26 9.56 0.06
N PRO A 63 20.96 10.61 -0.72
CA PRO A 63 19.60 10.74 -1.26
C PRO A 63 19.23 9.53 -2.11
N GLU A 64 17.96 9.12 -2.00
CA GLU A 64 17.46 7.96 -2.72
C GLU A 64 16.24 8.36 -3.52
N LYS A 65 16.28 8.18 -4.84
CA LYS A 65 15.10 8.43 -5.67
C LYS A 65 14.23 7.17 -5.68
N VAL A 66 12.95 7.35 -5.42
CA VAL A 66 12.02 6.21 -5.26
C VAL A 66 10.71 6.47 -5.96
N TRP A 67 9.99 5.38 -6.24
CA TRP A 67 8.58 5.42 -6.58
C TRP A 67 7.79 5.34 -5.28
N VAL A 68 6.81 6.21 -5.12
CA VAL A 68 5.81 6.10 -4.06
C VAL A 68 4.48 5.84 -4.73
N GLN A 69 3.87 4.69 -4.43
CA GLN A 69 2.63 4.27 -5.07
C GLN A 69 1.54 4.10 -4.03
N TYR A 70 0.35 4.56 -4.38
CA TYR A 70 -0.83 4.50 -3.52
C TYR A 70 -1.93 3.71 -4.21
N ASN A 71 -2.55 2.79 -3.49
CA ASN A 71 -3.81 2.18 -3.88
C ASN A 71 -4.80 2.50 -2.76
N ILE A 72 -5.87 3.20 -3.11
CA ILE A 72 -6.82 3.73 -2.13
C ILE A 72 -8.15 3.01 -2.30
N PHE A 73 -8.67 2.45 -1.21
CA PHE A 73 -9.93 1.71 -1.23
C PHE A 73 -10.89 2.29 -0.22
N HIS A 74 -12.07 2.71 -0.69
CA HIS A 74 -13.17 3.11 0.19
C HIS A 74 -13.83 1.87 0.75
N GLN A 75 -14.03 1.80 2.05
CA GLN A 75 -14.72 0.69 2.68
C GLN A 75 -16.22 0.92 2.57
N ASP A 76 -16.89 0.14 1.72
CA ASP A 76 -18.32 0.29 1.48
C ASP A 76 -19.15 -0.46 2.50
N GLY A 77 -18.56 -1.45 3.14
CA GLY A 77 -19.22 -2.28 4.12
C GLY A 77 -18.22 -3.26 4.72
N MET A 78 -18.74 -4.21 5.50
CA MET A 78 -17.85 -5.12 6.20
C MET A 78 -17.00 -5.97 5.25
N PHE A 79 -17.56 -6.35 4.10
CA PHE A 79 -16.86 -7.23 3.16
C PHE A 79 -16.71 -6.65 1.76
N SER A 80 -16.91 -5.34 1.60
CA SER A 80 -16.82 -4.75 0.28
C SER A 80 -16.05 -3.44 0.32
N SER A 81 -15.32 -3.19 -0.74
CA SER A 81 -14.57 -1.95 -0.89
C SER A 81 -14.52 -1.58 -2.36
N THR A 82 -14.32 -0.30 -2.62
CA THR A 82 -14.22 0.24 -3.97
C THR A 82 -12.92 0.98 -4.11
N GLN A 83 -12.14 0.64 -5.13
CA GLN A 83 -10.90 1.32 -5.39
C GLN A 83 -11.17 2.71 -5.95
N ILE A 84 -10.50 3.70 -5.40
CA ILE A 84 -10.62 5.08 -5.85
C ILE A 84 -9.59 5.30 -6.96
N GLY A 85 -10.08 5.46 -8.19
CA GLY A 85 -9.20 5.64 -9.33
C GLY A 85 -8.36 4.40 -9.60
N ASN A 86 -7.14 4.63 -10.04
CA ASN A 86 -6.17 3.58 -10.28
C ASN A 86 -5.03 3.73 -9.27
N THR A 87 -3.94 3.02 -9.51
CA THR A 87 -2.73 3.21 -8.71
C THR A 87 -2.17 4.60 -8.99
N PHE A 88 -1.93 5.36 -7.93
CA PHE A 88 -1.28 6.66 -8.05
C PHE A 88 0.21 6.45 -7.83
N SER A 89 1.05 6.95 -8.73
CA SER A 89 2.49 6.75 -8.67
C SER A 89 3.21 8.08 -8.76
N PHE A 90 4.13 8.31 -7.86
CA PHE A 90 4.91 9.55 -7.83
C PHE A 90 6.38 9.23 -7.64
N VAL A 91 7.24 10.08 -8.17
CA VAL A 91 8.67 9.98 -7.95
C VAL A 91 9.05 10.96 -6.85
N GLU A 92 9.72 10.47 -5.82
CA GLU A 92 10.18 11.30 -4.72
C GLU A 92 11.66 11.06 -4.51
N THR A 93 12.35 12.07 -4.01
CA THR A 93 13.73 11.90 -3.57
C THR A 93 13.75 11.94 -2.06
N LEU A 94 14.10 10.82 -1.45
CA LEU A 94 14.18 10.72 -0.01
C LEU A 94 15.53 11.23 0.45
N THR A 95 15.52 12.11 1.45
CA THR A 95 16.74 12.58 2.11
C THR A 95 16.64 12.23 3.58
N LYS A 96 17.78 12.19 4.25
CA LYS A 96 17.81 11.82 5.65
C LYS A 96 16.86 12.70 6.45
N GLY A 97 15.98 12.07 7.22
CA GLY A 97 14.92 12.76 7.94
C GLY A 97 13.58 12.48 7.29
N ASN A 98 12.73 13.50 7.22
CA ASN A 98 11.37 13.33 6.73
C ASN A 98 11.18 13.96 5.36
N THR A 99 10.42 13.27 4.51
CA THR A 99 10.01 13.75 3.19
C THR A 99 8.50 13.65 3.12
N LEU A 100 7.84 14.71 2.64
CA LEU A 100 6.40 14.72 2.50
C LEU A 100 6.03 14.25 1.10
N SER A 101 5.18 13.22 1.02
CA SER A 101 4.64 12.73 -0.24
C SER A 101 3.20 13.18 -0.32
N GLU A 102 2.80 13.80 -1.43
CA GLU A 102 1.46 14.34 -1.63
C GLU A 102 0.77 13.63 -2.77
N CYS A 103 -0.44 13.17 -2.52
CA CYS A 103 -1.26 12.49 -3.50
C CYS A 103 -2.58 13.26 -3.64
N PRO A 104 -2.73 14.09 -4.67
CA PRO A 104 -4.00 14.79 -4.89
C PRO A 104 -5.08 13.78 -5.28
N VAL A 105 -6.16 13.77 -4.53
CA VAL A 105 -7.27 12.86 -4.78
C VAL A 105 -8.50 13.35 -4.03
N GLU A 106 -9.68 13.24 -4.67
CA GLU A 106 -10.93 13.64 -4.04
C GLU A 106 -11.48 12.46 -3.27
N LEU A 107 -11.60 12.59 -1.96
CA LEU A 107 -12.14 11.55 -1.11
C LEU A 107 -13.33 12.09 -0.33
N GLU A 108 -14.42 11.31 -0.35
CA GLU A 108 -15.62 11.65 0.40
C GLU A 108 -15.48 11.16 1.84
N SER A 109 -16.45 11.48 2.67
CA SER A 109 -16.48 10.98 4.04
C SER A 109 -16.50 9.47 4.04
N GLY A 110 -15.81 8.87 4.99
CA GLY A 110 -15.81 7.42 5.14
C GLY A 110 -14.48 6.88 5.59
N GLU A 111 -14.42 5.56 5.63
CA GLU A 111 -13.22 4.85 6.02
C GLU A 111 -12.49 4.36 4.77
N TYR A 112 -11.17 4.52 4.77
CA TYR A 112 -10.35 4.12 3.64
C TYR A 112 -9.20 3.26 4.09
N LYS A 113 -8.87 2.24 3.29
CA LYS A 113 -7.62 1.51 3.41
C LYS A 113 -6.69 1.99 2.31
N ILE A 114 -5.48 2.33 2.69
CA ILE A 114 -4.50 2.89 1.78
C ILE A 114 -3.27 2.00 1.79
N PHE A 115 -2.95 1.46 0.63
CA PHE A 115 -1.74 0.67 0.44
C PHE A 115 -0.67 1.60 -0.11
N ILE A 116 0.45 1.67 0.59
CA ILE A 116 1.56 2.55 0.20
C ILE A 116 2.76 1.66 -0.07
N TYR A 117 3.30 1.75 -1.28
CA TYR A 117 4.47 0.97 -1.68
C TYR A 117 5.58 1.92 -2.08
N ILE A 118 6.77 1.70 -1.53
CA ILE A 118 7.95 2.49 -1.85
C ILE A 118 8.97 1.57 -2.48
N SER A 119 9.40 1.89 -3.69
CA SER A 119 10.30 1.05 -4.48
C SER A 119 11.42 1.90 -5.07
N THR A 120 12.54 1.26 -5.39
CA THR A 120 13.64 1.97 -6.03
C THR A 120 13.21 2.49 -7.40
N TYR A 121 13.75 3.63 -7.79
CA TYR A 121 13.46 4.21 -9.10
C TYR A 121 14.51 3.69 -10.10
N THR A 122 14.29 2.45 -10.56
CA THR A 122 15.19 1.77 -11.48
C THR A 122 14.36 1.00 -12.50
N GLU A 123 15.01 0.45 -13.53
CA GLU A 123 14.32 -0.36 -14.54
C GLU A 123 13.63 -1.57 -13.92
N ASN A 124 14.27 -2.18 -12.94
CA ASN A 124 13.70 -3.30 -12.21
C ASN A 124 13.47 -2.83 -10.77
N PRO A 125 12.33 -2.15 -10.49
CA PRO A 125 12.09 -1.59 -9.18
C PRO A 125 12.11 -2.67 -8.09
N LYS A 126 12.81 -2.38 -7.01
CA LYS A 126 12.87 -3.26 -5.86
C LYS A 126 12.09 -2.62 -4.73
N ARG A 127 11.18 -3.38 -4.13
CA ARG A 127 10.38 -2.87 -3.02
C ARG A 127 11.24 -2.61 -1.81
N LEU A 128 11.21 -1.38 -1.32
CA LEU A 128 11.90 -1.00 -0.09
C LEU A 128 10.99 -1.10 1.11
N ALA A 129 9.71 -0.78 0.94
CA ALA A 129 8.73 -0.81 2.02
C ALA A 129 7.33 -0.94 1.47
N GLY A 130 6.42 -1.47 2.30
CA GLY A 130 5.01 -1.56 1.96
C GLY A 130 4.18 -1.43 3.23
N TYR A 131 3.09 -0.67 3.15
CA TYR A 131 2.24 -0.37 4.31
C TYR A 131 0.79 -0.48 3.94
N ILE A 132 -0.02 -0.87 4.92
CA ILE A 132 -1.47 -0.79 4.82
C ILE A 132 -1.90 0.11 5.95
N LYS A 133 -2.49 1.25 5.60
CA LYS A 133 -2.92 2.25 6.57
C LYS A 133 -4.43 2.44 6.46
N THR A 134 -5.08 2.67 7.58
CA THR A 134 -6.51 2.94 7.61
C THR A 134 -6.71 4.37 8.10
N ILE A 135 -7.52 5.15 7.36
CA ILE A 135 -7.87 6.49 7.79
C ILE A 135 -9.37 6.66 7.76
N GLN A 136 -9.85 7.62 8.55
CA GLN A 136 -11.25 7.98 8.63
C GLN A 136 -11.39 9.42 8.23
N ILE A 137 -12.26 9.71 7.24
CA ILE A 137 -12.54 11.06 6.81
C ILE A 137 -13.94 11.42 7.29
N ALA A 138 -14.01 12.49 8.07
CA ALA A 138 -15.27 12.93 8.70
C ALA A 138 -16.21 13.61 7.72
#